data_f152e6c94d036a7a7bd7d66ff580d8f2
#
_entry.id   f152e6c94d036a7a7bd7d66ff580d8f2
#
_cell.length_a   1.000
_cell.length_b   1.000
_cell.length_c   1.000
_cell.angle_alpha   90.00
_cell.angle_beta   90.00
_cell.angle_gamma   90.00
#
_symmetry.space_group_name_H-M   'P 1'
#
loop_
_entity.id
_entity.type
_entity.pdbx_description
1 polymer ?
#
loop_
_entity_poly.entity_id
_entity_poly.type
_entity_poly.pdbx_seq_one_letter_code
_entity_poly.pdbx_strand_id
1 'polypeptide(L)'
;VLPMLCLAVNAQNCSKDNTPKKGDFTVAATVGYNSYTSVTAPSGLLTDYEVRALSTNWADKKLMVGFEGGWFFKDQWKLNLGGGVSFTNNPGYPAVPGTIDDSNKNNSADENMGEIPNYRAVADAQSFAYNVSAGVDRYFNIKRVPNLMWYTGIRVGFAYGENEMKYDEETSMGKSIAESWNLRGALTIGVDYFVLPALYIGAQIDPFAYTYNKTTYNPQAGLGDLSADSHNYSVLAAPTFKIGFKF
;
A
#
# COMPACT_ATOMS: atom_id res chain seq x y z
N VAL A 1 -29.97 17.89 -7.98
CA VAL A 1 -29.74 18.85 -9.08
C VAL A 1 -29.26 20.21 -8.54
N LEU A 2 -29.72 20.64 -7.34
CA LEU A 2 -29.36 21.94 -6.74
C LEU A 2 -27.87 22.14 -6.39
N PRO A 3 -27.10 21.14 -5.86
CA PRO A 3 -25.71 21.37 -5.49
C PRO A 3 -24.77 21.57 -6.68
N MET A 4 -25.12 21.05 -7.85
CA MET A 4 -24.31 21.22 -9.06
C MET A 4 -24.44 22.64 -9.66
N LEU A 5 -25.60 23.28 -9.48
CA LEU A 5 -25.82 24.64 -9.95
C LEU A 5 -25.04 25.69 -9.12
N CYS A 6 -24.87 25.45 -7.82
CA CYS A 6 -24.08 26.34 -6.97
C CYS A 6 -22.57 26.27 -7.27
N LEU A 7 -22.07 25.14 -7.73
CA LEU A 7 -20.69 25.02 -8.20
C LEU A 7 -20.43 25.81 -9.51
N ALA A 8 -21.41 25.83 -10.40
CA ALA A 8 -21.31 26.58 -11.67
C ALA A 8 -21.37 28.09 -11.48
N VAL A 9 -22.18 28.58 -10.55
CA VAL A 9 -22.30 30.04 -10.27
C VAL A 9 -21.06 30.57 -9.58
N ASN A 10 -20.42 29.78 -8.72
CA ASN A 10 -19.15 30.19 -8.10
C ASN A 10 -17.96 30.12 -9.09
N ALA A 11 -18.03 29.31 -10.13
CA ALA A 11 -17.00 29.27 -11.17
C ALA A 11 -16.92 30.55 -12.01
N GLN A 12 -18.02 31.30 -12.14
CA GLN A 12 -18.02 32.57 -12.85
C GLN A 12 -17.40 33.75 -12.08
N ASN A 13 -17.30 33.64 -10.74
CA ASN A 13 -16.63 34.65 -9.90
C ASN A 13 -15.21 34.23 -9.47
N CYS A 14 -14.65 33.16 -9.99
CA CYS A 14 -13.29 32.67 -9.70
C CYS A 14 -12.21 33.41 -10.51
N SER A 15 -12.22 34.72 -10.46
CA SER A 15 -11.04 35.53 -10.81
C SER A 15 -10.02 35.63 -9.66
N LYS A 16 -10.29 35.05 -8.51
CA LYS A 16 -9.34 34.96 -7.39
C LYS A 16 -8.31 33.88 -7.68
N ASP A 17 -7.06 34.32 -7.70
CA ASP A 17 -5.90 33.43 -7.73
C ASP A 17 -5.86 32.58 -6.43
N ASN A 18 -6.28 31.31 -6.52
CA ASN A 18 -6.27 30.37 -5.41
C ASN A 18 -4.93 29.63 -5.31
N THR A 19 -3.97 29.93 -6.20
CA THR A 19 -2.68 29.25 -6.22
C THR A 19 -1.89 29.51 -4.95
N PRO A 20 -1.08 28.52 -4.51
CA PRO A 20 -0.31 28.65 -3.29
C PRO A 20 0.81 29.69 -3.42
N LYS A 21 1.10 30.34 -2.31
CA LYS A 21 2.14 31.37 -2.17
C LYS A 21 3.20 30.89 -1.15
N LYS A 22 4.31 31.60 -1.14
CA LYS A 22 5.33 31.39 -0.10
C LYS A 22 4.70 31.49 1.29
N GLY A 23 4.97 30.50 2.14
CA GLY A 23 4.46 30.40 3.51
C GLY A 23 3.25 29.50 3.66
N ASP A 24 2.54 29.19 2.57
CA ASP A 24 1.37 28.32 2.62
C ASP A 24 1.76 26.88 3.00
N PHE A 25 0.91 26.25 3.81
CA PHE A 25 0.98 24.85 4.14
C PHE A 25 -0.13 24.08 3.45
N THR A 26 0.13 22.81 3.16
CA THR A 26 -0.86 21.91 2.59
C THR A 26 -0.87 20.59 3.35
N VAL A 27 -2.06 20.04 3.51
CA VAL A 27 -2.24 18.67 4.04
C VAL A 27 -3.22 17.95 3.14
N ALA A 28 -2.86 16.78 2.66
CA ALA A 28 -3.70 15.97 1.79
C ALA A 28 -3.81 14.54 2.27
N ALA A 29 -4.98 13.97 2.09
CA ALA A 29 -5.16 12.53 2.05
C ALA A 29 -4.77 12.02 0.66
N THR A 30 -4.05 10.91 0.64
CA THR A 30 -3.56 10.30 -0.60
C THR A 30 -4.07 8.88 -0.73
N VAL A 31 -4.44 8.51 -1.94
CA VAL A 31 -4.76 7.13 -2.30
C VAL A 31 -3.91 6.75 -3.50
N GLY A 32 -3.07 5.77 -3.33
CA GLY A 32 -2.12 5.41 -4.38
C GLY A 32 -1.82 3.92 -4.41
N TYR A 33 -1.21 3.53 -5.52
CA TYR A 33 -0.72 2.18 -5.67
C TYR A 33 0.65 2.05 -5.01
N ASN A 34 0.74 1.22 -3.97
CA ASN A 34 1.99 1.05 -3.24
C ASN A 34 2.96 0.16 -4.03
N SER A 35 3.96 0.78 -4.63
CA SER A 35 5.06 0.07 -5.27
C SER A 35 6.31 -0.05 -4.38
N TYR A 36 6.24 0.43 -3.14
CA TYR A 36 7.39 0.42 -2.23
C TYR A 36 7.55 -0.89 -1.48
N THR A 37 6.46 -1.53 -1.09
CA THR A 37 6.49 -2.75 -0.31
C THR A 37 6.02 -3.92 -1.15
N SER A 38 6.91 -4.85 -1.41
CA SER A 38 6.57 -6.15 -1.97
C SER A 38 7.20 -7.20 -1.05
N VAL A 39 6.48 -7.59 -0.04
CA VAL A 39 6.88 -8.74 0.78
C VAL A 39 6.35 -9.99 0.10
N THR A 40 7.13 -10.51 -0.82
CA THR A 40 6.85 -11.80 -1.46
C THR A 40 7.91 -12.76 -0.97
N ALA A 41 7.51 -13.84 -0.32
CA ALA A 41 8.43 -14.92 -0.04
C ALA A 41 9.02 -15.43 -1.36
N PRO A 42 10.34 -15.67 -1.44
CA PRO A 42 10.94 -16.21 -2.65
C PRO A 42 10.29 -17.56 -2.99
N SER A 43 9.56 -17.61 -4.08
CA SER A 43 8.78 -18.78 -4.50
C SER A 43 9.61 -20.05 -4.78
N GLY A 44 10.92 -19.96 -4.75
CA GLY A 44 11.82 -21.09 -5.01
C GLY A 44 12.33 -21.83 -3.75
N LEU A 45 12.03 -21.33 -2.54
CA LEU A 45 12.53 -21.91 -1.30
C LEU A 45 11.50 -22.76 -0.55
N LEU A 46 10.27 -22.80 -1.05
CA LEU A 46 9.16 -23.48 -0.40
C LEU A 46 8.73 -24.68 -1.23
N THR A 47 9.40 -25.81 -1.03
CA THR A 47 9.05 -27.04 -1.72
C THR A 47 7.78 -27.71 -1.15
N ASP A 48 7.41 -27.46 0.09
CA ASP A 48 6.28 -28.16 0.73
C ASP A 48 5.33 -27.28 1.57
N TYR A 49 5.60 -25.98 1.74
CA TYR A 49 4.74 -25.09 2.52
C TYR A 49 4.40 -23.86 1.70
N GLU A 50 3.18 -23.83 1.19
CA GLU A 50 2.64 -22.61 0.58
C GLU A 50 2.48 -21.53 1.65
N VAL A 51 3.43 -20.60 1.71
CA VAL A 51 3.11 -19.27 2.23
C VAL A 51 2.14 -18.65 1.22
N ARG A 52 0.86 -18.85 1.45
CA ARG A 52 -0.17 -18.20 0.62
C ARG A 52 0.06 -16.71 0.73
N ALA A 53 0.47 -16.10 -0.36
CA ALA A 53 0.33 -14.67 -0.52
C ALA A 53 -1.16 -14.37 -0.30
N LEU A 54 -1.48 -13.71 0.80
CA LEU A 54 -2.84 -13.38 1.16
C LEU A 54 -3.35 -12.39 0.13
N SER A 55 -4.04 -12.90 -0.90
CA SER A 55 -4.80 -12.07 -1.82
C SER A 55 -6.06 -11.64 -1.09
N THR A 56 -6.07 -10.44 -0.61
CA THR A 56 -7.27 -9.83 -0.05
C THR A 56 -7.85 -8.90 -1.09
N ASN A 57 -9.08 -9.07 -1.42
CA ASN A 57 -9.99 -8.29 -2.26
C ASN A 57 -9.53 -6.83 -2.54
N TRP A 58 -10.39 -5.85 -2.44
CA TRP A 58 -10.04 -4.44 -2.68
C TRP A 58 -9.03 -3.86 -1.66
N ALA A 59 -8.79 -4.54 -0.56
CA ALA A 59 -7.69 -4.26 0.38
C ALA A 59 -6.37 -4.89 -0.11
N ASP A 60 -6.12 -4.88 -1.43
CA ASP A 60 -4.85 -5.32 -2.00
C ASP A 60 -3.70 -4.61 -1.27
N LYS A 61 -2.68 -5.36 -0.90
CA LYS A 61 -1.45 -4.86 -0.25
C LYS A 61 -0.76 -3.74 -1.05
N LYS A 62 -1.08 -3.62 -2.31
CA LYS A 62 -0.59 -2.59 -3.21
C LYS A 62 -1.35 -1.27 -3.10
N LEU A 63 -2.59 -1.27 -2.62
CA LEU A 63 -3.36 -0.06 -2.37
C LEU A 63 -3.03 0.48 -0.98
N MET A 64 -2.59 1.71 -0.91
CA MET A 64 -2.23 2.37 0.34
C MET A 64 -2.92 3.71 0.45
N VAL A 65 -3.53 3.93 1.59
CA VAL A 65 -4.05 5.24 2.00
C VAL A 65 -2.99 5.90 2.85
N GLY A 66 -2.69 7.13 2.55
CA GLY A 66 -1.65 7.86 3.24
C GLY A 66 -1.98 9.34 3.38
N PHE A 67 -1.00 10.09 3.80
CA PHE A 67 -1.07 11.54 3.89
C PHE A 67 0.17 12.18 3.26
N GLU A 68 0.00 13.40 2.79
CA GLU A 68 1.06 14.28 2.30
C GLU A 68 0.92 15.63 2.99
N GLY A 69 1.95 16.04 3.70
CA GLY A 69 2.12 17.41 4.18
C GLY A 69 3.05 18.17 3.26
N GLY A 70 2.79 19.44 3.03
CA GLY A 70 3.63 20.27 2.19
C GLY A 70 3.78 21.69 2.71
N TRP A 71 4.94 22.28 2.45
CA TRP A 71 5.24 23.65 2.81
C TRP A 71 5.84 24.39 1.62
N PHE A 72 5.21 25.48 1.20
CA PHE A 72 5.73 26.37 0.16
C PHE A 72 6.77 27.32 0.77
N PHE A 73 8.03 26.88 0.83
CA PHE A 73 9.11 27.68 1.40
C PHE A 73 9.53 28.86 0.50
N LYS A 74 9.17 28.77 -0.78
CA LYS A 74 9.35 29.82 -1.80
C LYS A 74 8.20 29.72 -2.80
N ASP A 75 7.89 30.83 -3.48
CA ASP A 75 6.89 30.82 -4.55
C ASP A 75 7.20 29.72 -5.58
N GLN A 76 6.21 28.85 -5.84
CA GLN A 76 6.32 27.72 -6.74
C GLN A 76 7.25 26.57 -6.28
N TRP A 77 7.79 26.62 -5.05
CA TRP A 77 8.61 25.55 -4.51
C TRP A 77 7.98 24.99 -3.23
N LYS A 78 7.73 23.71 -3.24
CA LYS A 78 7.09 22.97 -2.14
C LYS A 78 8.01 21.89 -1.62
N LEU A 79 8.25 21.86 -0.31
CA LEU A 79 8.80 20.72 0.41
C LEU A 79 7.66 19.81 0.77
N ASN A 80 7.76 18.51 0.47
CA ASN A 80 6.74 17.51 0.75
C ASN A 80 7.26 16.49 1.76
N LEU A 81 6.37 16.08 2.66
CA LEU A 81 6.51 14.92 3.52
C LEU A 81 5.26 14.06 3.35
N GLY A 82 5.44 12.81 3.05
CA GLY A 82 4.32 11.89 2.84
C GLY A 82 4.54 10.58 3.56
N GLY A 83 3.47 9.86 3.77
CA GLY A 83 3.52 8.55 4.38
C GLY A 83 2.19 7.83 4.27
N GLY A 84 2.24 6.55 4.54
CA GLY A 84 1.07 5.70 4.59
C GLY A 84 1.34 4.46 5.40
N VAL A 85 0.28 3.86 5.87
CA VAL A 85 0.30 2.63 6.65
C VAL A 85 -0.76 1.68 6.11
N SER A 86 -0.42 0.39 6.10
CA SER A 86 -1.33 -0.69 5.75
C SER A 86 -1.21 -1.77 6.80
N PHE A 87 -2.34 -2.24 7.28
CA PHE A 87 -2.43 -3.35 8.23
C PHE A 87 -3.50 -4.33 7.76
N THR A 88 -3.18 -5.61 7.78
CA THR A 88 -4.11 -6.69 7.47
C THR A 88 -3.93 -7.79 8.49
N ASN A 89 -5.04 -8.26 9.04
CA ASN A 89 -5.08 -9.41 9.94
C ASN A 89 -6.09 -10.41 9.41
N ASN A 90 -5.63 -11.63 9.15
CA ASN A 90 -6.48 -12.76 8.79
C ASN A 90 -6.38 -13.80 9.93
N PRO A 91 -7.46 -13.99 10.67
CA PRO A 91 -7.44 -14.92 11.79
C PRO A 91 -7.21 -16.35 11.31
N GLY A 92 -6.46 -17.10 12.08
CA GLY A 92 -6.32 -18.54 11.92
C GLY A 92 -7.54 -19.30 12.39
N TYR A 93 -7.61 -20.57 11.99
CA TYR A 93 -8.62 -21.51 12.46
C TYR A 93 -7.92 -22.78 12.94
N PRO A 94 -8.32 -23.35 14.09
CA PRO A 94 -7.77 -24.60 14.57
C PRO A 94 -8.14 -25.76 13.63
N ALA A 95 -7.37 -26.83 13.69
CA ALA A 95 -7.72 -28.07 13.03
C ALA A 95 -9.00 -28.63 13.62
N VAL A 96 -9.87 -29.16 12.79
CA VAL A 96 -11.07 -29.89 13.24
C VAL A 96 -10.91 -31.33 12.82
N PRO A 97 -10.79 -32.26 13.79
CA PRO A 97 -10.71 -33.69 13.48
C PRO A 97 -12.02 -34.14 12.85
N GLY A 98 -11.92 -34.93 11.82
CA GLY A 98 -13.06 -35.62 11.23
C GLY A 98 -13.56 -36.72 12.14
N THR A 99 -14.74 -37.19 11.89
CA THR A 99 -15.32 -38.36 12.59
C THR A 99 -15.45 -39.51 11.62
N ILE A 100 -14.96 -40.67 12.04
CA ILE A 100 -15.23 -41.93 11.33
C ILE A 100 -16.51 -42.51 11.96
N ASP A 101 -17.54 -42.65 11.18
CA ASP A 101 -18.76 -43.33 11.64
C ASP A 101 -18.51 -44.84 11.63
N ASP A 102 -18.10 -45.38 12.77
CA ASP A 102 -17.87 -46.81 12.96
C ASP A 102 -19.13 -47.67 12.82
N SER A 103 -20.32 -47.06 12.76
CA SER A 103 -21.60 -47.77 12.65
C SER A 103 -21.82 -48.43 11.28
N ASN A 104 -21.07 -48.07 10.26
CA ASN A 104 -21.23 -48.55 8.88
C ASN A 104 -20.20 -49.62 8.45
N LYS A 105 -19.35 -50.11 9.36
CA LYS A 105 -18.33 -51.09 9.01
C LYS A 105 -18.85 -52.46 8.55
N ASN A 106 -20.15 -52.72 8.66
CA ASN A 106 -20.76 -54.02 8.31
C ASN A 106 -21.44 -54.06 6.94
N ASN A 107 -21.48 -52.96 6.16
CA ASN A 107 -22.05 -52.95 4.82
C ASN A 107 -21.00 -52.65 3.76
N SER A 108 -20.48 -53.70 3.17
CA SER A 108 -19.40 -53.71 2.19
C SER A 108 -19.76 -53.13 0.78
N ALA A 109 -20.69 -52.23 0.67
CA ALA A 109 -21.07 -51.64 -0.64
C ALA A 109 -20.74 -50.15 -0.81
N ASP A 110 -20.53 -49.40 0.29
CA ASP A 110 -20.18 -47.95 0.20
C ASP A 110 -19.20 -47.58 1.30
N GLU A 111 -17.93 -47.83 1.07
CA GLU A 111 -16.82 -47.55 2.02
C GLU A 111 -16.62 -46.03 2.29
N ASN A 112 -17.38 -45.13 1.66
CA ASN A 112 -17.20 -43.68 1.77
C ASN A 112 -18.41 -42.91 2.30
N MET A 113 -19.50 -43.55 2.69
CA MET A 113 -20.63 -42.85 3.31
C MET A 113 -20.47 -42.79 4.83
N GLY A 114 -20.06 -41.62 5.34
CA GLY A 114 -20.02 -41.32 6.76
C GLY A 114 -18.68 -40.82 7.28
N GLU A 115 -17.65 -40.70 6.45
CA GLU A 115 -16.41 -40.06 6.86
C GLU A 115 -16.50 -38.53 6.69
N ILE A 116 -16.46 -37.81 7.80
CA ILE A 116 -16.21 -36.38 7.80
C ILE A 116 -14.69 -36.20 7.73
N PRO A 117 -14.15 -35.62 6.67
CA PRO A 117 -12.71 -35.44 6.53
C PRO A 117 -12.13 -34.52 7.61
N ASN A 118 -10.86 -34.73 7.94
CA ASN A 118 -10.13 -33.83 8.80
C ASN A 118 -9.94 -32.49 8.12
N TYR A 119 -10.26 -31.39 8.79
CA TYR A 119 -9.93 -30.05 8.35
C TYR A 119 -8.62 -29.62 9.00
N ARG A 120 -7.66 -29.21 8.17
CA ARG A 120 -6.36 -28.74 8.65
C ARG A 120 -6.48 -27.34 9.26
N ALA A 121 -5.66 -27.10 10.26
CA ALA A 121 -5.50 -25.75 10.80
C ALA A 121 -5.09 -24.76 9.72
N VAL A 122 -5.62 -23.57 9.80
CA VAL A 122 -5.23 -22.41 8.98
C VAL A 122 -4.44 -21.46 9.87
N ALA A 123 -3.22 -21.10 9.47
CA ALA A 123 -2.38 -20.21 10.23
C ALA A 123 -3.00 -18.80 10.36
N ASP A 124 -2.82 -18.17 11.51
CA ASP A 124 -3.06 -16.74 11.69
C ASP A 124 -2.00 -15.97 10.88
N ALA A 125 -2.45 -15.04 10.05
CA ALA A 125 -1.57 -14.29 9.18
C ALA A 125 -1.79 -12.78 9.33
N GLN A 126 -0.73 -12.09 9.75
CA GLN A 126 -0.71 -10.66 9.92
C GLN A 126 0.24 -10.01 8.92
N SER A 127 -0.16 -8.87 8.38
CA SER A 127 0.67 -8.07 7.50
C SER A 127 0.65 -6.63 7.97
N PHE A 128 1.82 -6.06 8.17
CA PHE A 128 2.01 -4.67 8.50
C PHE A 128 2.96 -4.04 7.49
N ALA A 129 2.61 -2.85 6.99
CA ALA A 129 3.49 -2.10 6.12
C ALA A 129 3.32 -0.59 6.36
N TYR A 130 4.42 0.14 6.28
CA TYR A 130 4.40 1.60 6.27
C TYR A 130 5.41 2.15 5.29
N ASN A 131 5.16 3.36 4.83
CA ASN A 131 6.13 4.14 4.08
C ASN A 131 6.21 5.58 4.59
N VAL A 132 7.36 6.18 4.38
CA VAL A 132 7.61 7.60 4.57
C VAL A 132 8.37 8.12 3.37
N SER A 133 8.05 9.33 2.94
CA SER A 133 8.72 9.96 1.82
C SER A 133 8.92 11.44 2.06
N ALA A 134 9.99 11.98 1.51
CA ALA A 134 10.28 13.40 1.48
C ALA A 134 10.66 13.81 0.07
N GLY A 135 10.33 15.04 -0.32
CA GLY A 135 10.64 15.51 -1.65
C GLY A 135 10.53 17.02 -1.80
N VAL A 136 11.01 17.49 -2.92
CA VAL A 136 10.89 18.90 -3.32
C VAL A 136 10.25 18.95 -4.70
N ASP A 137 9.17 19.72 -4.80
CA ASP A 137 8.43 19.93 -6.03
C ASP A 137 8.55 21.39 -6.49
N ARG A 138 8.69 21.57 -7.78
CA ARG A 138 8.59 22.88 -8.44
C ARG A 138 7.30 22.96 -9.22
N TYR A 139 6.49 23.95 -8.93
CA TYR A 139 5.18 24.21 -9.53
C TYR A 139 5.27 25.19 -10.68
N PHE A 140 4.37 25.02 -11.65
CA PHE A 140 4.26 25.87 -12.84
C PHE A 140 2.79 26.16 -13.12
N ASN A 141 2.48 27.42 -13.37
CA ASN A 141 1.13 27.87 -13.68
C ASN A 141 0.76 27.55 -15.13
N ILE A 142 -0.45 27.06 -15.34
CA ILE A 142 -1.01 26.85 -16.67
C ILE A 142 -1.83 28.09 -17.04
N LYS A 143 -1.32 28.91 -17.97
CA LYS A 143 -1.94 30.20 -18.37
C LYS A 143 -3.38 30.07 -18.86
N ARG A 144 -3.76 28.90 -19.41
CA ARG A 144 -5.10 28.69 -20.00
C ARG A 144 -6.15 28.26 -18.97
N VAL A 145 -5.75 27.70 -17.86
CA VAL A 145 -6.65 27.18 -16.82
C VAL A 145 -6.21 27.78 -15.49
N PRO A 146 -6.91 28.81 -15.01
CA PRO A 146 -6.60 29.40 -13.72
C PRO A 146 -6.74 28.35 -12.60
N ASN A 147 -5.92 28.46 -11.57
CA ASN A 147 -5.89 27.56 -10.42
C ASN A 147 -5.43 26.11 -10.71
N LEU A 148 -5.07 25.77 -11.94
CA LEU A 148 -4.44 24.50 -12.28
C LEU A 148 -2.93 24.70 -12.38
N MET A 149 -2.19 23.95 -11.58
CA MET A 149 -0.74 23.93 -11.59
C MET A 149 -0.24 22.53 -11.89
N TRP A 150 0.75 22.42 -12.74
CA TRP A 150 1.52 21.20 -12.84
C TRP A 150 2.83 21.35 -12.08
N TYR A 151 3.40 20.26 -11.63
CA TYR A 151 4.67 20.27 -10.94
C TYR A 151 5.53 19.10 -11.35
N THR A 152 6.82 19.25 -11.15
CA THR A 152 7.80 18.19 -11.22
C THR A 152 8.70 18.27 -10.00
N GLY A 153 9.13 17.12 -9.52
CA GLY A 153 9.95 17.06 -8.32
C GLY A 153 10.80 15.81 -8.23
N ILE A 154 11.57 15.77 -7.16
CA ILE A 154 12.38 14.61 -6.78
C ILE A 154 11.88 14.17 -5.42
N ARG A 155 11.69 12.86 -5.26
CA ARG A 155 11.28 12.24 -3.99
C ARG A 155 12.23 11.14 -3.60
N VAL A 156 12.48 11.03 -2.31
CA VAL A 156 13.11 9.88 -1.68
C VAL A 156 12.12 9.27 -0.71
N GLY A 157 12.09 7.96 -0.62
CA GLY A 157 11.15 7.25 0.22
C GLY A 157 11.79 6.03 0.85
N PHE A 158 11.33 5.71 2.03
CA PHE A 158 11.64 4.48 2.74
C PHE A 158 10.33 3.75 3.03
N ALA A 159 10.32 2.44 2.84
CA ALA A 159 9.20 1.62 3.20
C ALA A 159 9.67 0.35 3.91
N TYR A 160 8.86 -0.10 4.85
CA TYR A 160 9.04 -1.35 5.58
C TYR A 160 7.75 -2.14 5.51
N GLY A 161 7.87 -3.45 5.35
CA GLY A 161 6.75 -4.37 5.38
C GLY A 161 7.15 -5.66 6.08
N GLU A 162 6.22 -6.19 6.88
CA GLU A 162 6.35 -7.44 7.60
C GLU A 162 5.11 -8.29 7.36
N ASN A 163 5.33 -9.56 7.06
CA ASN A 163 4.30 -10.58 7.06
C ASN A 163 4.66 -11.64 8.09
N GLU A 164 3.77 -11.86 9.02
CA GLU A 164 3.90 -12.88 10.05
C GLU A 164 2.82 -13.95 9.85
N MET A 165 3.22 -15.21 9.94
CA MET A 165 2.31 -16.35 9.98
C MET A 165 2.59 -17.15 11.24
N LYS A 166 1.56 -17.31 12.07
CA LYS A 166 1.59 -18.14 13.28
C LYS A 166 0.85 -19.44 13.00
N TYR A 167 1.54 -20.55 13.18
CA TYR A 167 0.95 -21.87 13.09
C TYR A 167 0.45 -22.28 14.48
N ASP A 168 -0.56 -23.15 14.50
CA ASP A 168 -1.12 -23.67 15.75
C ASP A 168 -0.03 -24.41 16.57
N GLU A 169 -0.14 -24.37 17.90
CA GLU A 169 0.85 -24.92 18.82
C GLU A 169 1.08 -26.42 18.63
N GLU A 170 0.12 -27.15 18.05
CA GLU A 170 0.25 -28.58 17.72
C GLU A 170 1.25 -28.85 16.59
N THR A 171 1.55 -27.85 15.76
CA THR A 171 2.61 -27.97 14.76
C THR A 171 3.88 -27.37 15.34
N SER A 172 4.94 -28.16 15.46
CA SER A 172 6.26 -27.74 15.97
C SER A 172 6.92 -26.61 15.10
N MET A 173 6.20 -26.01 14.18
CA MET A 173 6.72 -25.06 13.20
C MET A 173 6.83 -23.63 13.73
N GLY A 174 6.05 -23.29 14.76
CA GLY A 174 6.10 -21.98 15.38
C GLY A 174 5.70 -20.84 14.45
N LYS A 175 6.49 -19.78 14.41
CA LYS A 175 6.23 -18.54 13.70
C LYS A 175 7.15 -18.41 12.48
N SER A 176 6.57 -18.04 11.36
CA SER A 176 7.28 -17.68 10.13
C SER A 176 7.17 -16.15 9.91
N ILE A 177 8.27 -15.50 9.59
CA ILE A 177 8.33 -14.06 9.38
C ILE A 177 8.99 -13.76 8.04
N ALA A 178 8.38 -12.87 7.29
CA ALA A 178 8.99 -12.27 6.10
C ALA A 178 9.02 -10.76 6.24
N GLU A 179 10.19 -10.18 6.25
CA GLU A 179 10.43 -8.75 6.34
C GLU A 179 10.97 -8.21 5.03
N SER A 180 10.56 -7.00 4.69
CA SER A 180 11.11 -6.29 3.53
C SER A 180 11.28 -4.83 3.87
N TRP A 181 12.42 -4.25 3.54
CA TRP A 181 12.61 -2.83 3.57
C TRP A 181 13.09 -2.32 2.20
N ASN A 182 12.61 -1.15 1.84
CA ASN A 182 12.84 -0.55 0.55
C ASN A 182 13.36 0.87 0.70
N LEU A 183 14.33 1.22 -0.13
CA LEU A 183 14.75 2.60 -0.33
C LEU A 183 14.44 2.99 -1.76
N ARG A 184 13.71 4.09 -1.96
CA ARG A 184 13.27 4.55 -3.28
C ARG A 184 13.74 5.96 -3.56
N GLY A 185 14.25 6.19 -4.77
CA GLY A 185 14.42 7.50 -5.37
C GLY A 185 13.53 7.61 -6.60
N ALA A 186 12.79 8.70 -6.74
CA ALA A 186 11.87 8.90 -7.86
C ALA A 186 11.89 10.33 -8.37
N LEU A 187 11.68 10.46 -9.68
CA LEU A 187 11.19 11.70 -10.29
C LEU A 187 9.67 11.66 -10.24
N THR A 188 9.04 12.77 -9.88
CA THR A 188 7.58 12.87 -9.77
C THR A 188 7.08 13.97 -10.70
N ILE A 189 5.98 13.71 -11.39
CA ILE A 189 5.21 14.70 -12.14
C ILE A 189 3.77 14.63 -11.66
N GLY A 190 3.14 15.79 -11.48
CA GLY A 190 1.75 15.83 -11.06
C GLY A 190 1.05 17.11 -11.45
N VAL A 191 -0.23 17.12 -11.15
CA VAL A 191 -1.11 18.27 -11.33
C VAL A 191 -1.94 18.45 -10.07
N ASP A 192 -2.08 19.70 -9.62
CA ASP A 192 -2.94 20.09 -8.51
C ASP A 192 -3.90 21.18 -9.00
N TYR A 193 -5.19 20.98 -8.78
CA TYR A 193 -6.24 21.93 -9.10
C TYR A 193 -6.81 22.51 -7.80
N PHE A 194 -6.61 23.81 -7.59
CA PHE A 194 -7.09 24.55 -6.43
C PHE A 194 -8.53 25.00 -6.66
N VAL A 195 -9.46 24.09 -6.30
CA VAL A 195 -10.91 24.26 -6.52
C VAL A 195 -11.45 25.46 -5.72
N LEU A 196 -10.99 25.58 -4.48
CA LEU A 196 -11.34 26.66 -3.54
C LEU A 196 -10.05 27.24 -2.94
N PRO A 197 -10.11 28.42 -2.29
CA PRO A 197 -8.93 28.99 -1.64
C PRO A 197 -8.22 28.03 -0.67
N ALA A 198 -8.99 27.15 -0.02
CA ALA A 198 -8.48 26.19 0.95
C ALA A 198 -8.51 24.73 0.50
N LEU A 199 -9.10 24.40 -0.67
CA LEU A 199 -9.30 22.99 -1.10
C LEU A 199 -8.65 22.76 -2.45
N TYR A 200 -7.88 21.69 -2.57
CA TYR A 200 -7.35 21.23 -3.85
C TYR A 200 -7.51 19.72 -4.04
N ILE A 201 -7.53 19.33 -5.30
CA ILE A 201 -7.47 17.94 -5.74
C ILE A 201 -6.26 17.79 -6.65
N GLY A 202 -5.61 16.64 -6.60
CA GLY A 202 -4.41 16.41 -7.39
C GLY A 202 -4.23 14.97 -7.81
N ALA A 203 -3.36 14.81 -8.78
CA ALA A 203 -2.88 13.52 -9.23
C ALA A 203 -1.39 13.61 -9.54
N GLN A 204 -0.68 12.52 -9.28
CA GLN A 204 0.75 12.41 -9.57
C GLN A 204 1.11 11.03 -10.05
N ILE A 205 2.24 10.96 -10.72
CA ILE A 205 2.86 9.72 -11.16
C ILE A 205 4.38 9.89 -11.11
N ASP A 206 5.08 8.80 -10.92
CA ASP A 206 6.54 8.77 -10.99
C ASP A 206 6.96 8.26 -12.38
N PRO A 207 7.35 9.15 -13.31
CA PRO A 207 7.79 8.75 -14.65
C PRO A 207 9.03 7.86 -14.61
N PHE A 208 9.86 8.02 -13.61
CA PHE A 208 11.01 7.16 -13.38
C PHE A 208 11.24 6.98 -11.89
N ALA A 209 11.45 5.75 -11.46
CA ALA A 209 11.81 5.45 -10.09
C ALA A 209 12.80 4.27 -10.03
N TYR A 210 13.71 4.38 -9.07
CA TYR A 210 14.63 3.32 -8.68
C TYR A 210 14.29 2.89 -7.26
N THR A 211 14.19 1.59 -7.04
CA THR A 211 13.92 1.02 -5.71
C THR A 211 14.92 -0.08 -5.42
N TYR A 212 15.67 0.10 -4.34
CA TYR A 212 16.42 -0.96 -3.69
C TYR A 212 15.52 -1.65 -2.68
N ASN A 213 15.46 -2.96 -2.73
CA ASN A 213 14.65 -3.77 -1.82
C ASN A 213 15.53 -4.87 -1.21
N LYS A 214 15.45 -5.02 0.11
CA LYS A 214 16.03 -6.16 0.83
C LYS A 214 14.93 -6.91 1.54
N THR A 215 14.83 -8.20 1.25
CA THR A 215 13.87 -9.10 1.88
C THR A 215 14.63 -10.09 2.75
N THR A 216 14.15 -10.27 3.97
CA THR A 216 14.65 -11.29 4.91
C THR A 216 13.48 -12.22 5.23
N TYR A 217 13.72 -13.50 5.15
CA TYR A 217 12.74 -14.53 5.39
C TYR A 217 13.24 -15.49 6.47
N ASN A 218 12.50 -15.60 7.55
CA ASN A 218 12.69 -16.60 8.59
C ASN A 218 11.54 -17.63 8.46
N PRO A 219 11.80 -18.81 7.88
CA PRO A 219 10.74 -19.77 7.58
C PRO A 219 10.18 -20.44 8.81
N GLN A 220 10.97 -20.56 9.88
CA GLN A 220 10.58 -21.24 11.10
C GLN A 220 11.47 -20.82 12.27
N ALA A 221 10.91 -20.79 13.47
CA ALA A 221 11.66 -20.55 14.69
C ALA A 221 12.83 -21.56 14.83
N GLY A 222 14.04 -21.04 15.06
CA GLY A 222 15.26 -21.86 15.23
C GLY A 222 16.02 -22.18 13.94
N LEU A 223 15.50 -21.82 12.76
CA LEU A 223 16.24 -21.85 11.50
C LEU A 223 16.96 -20.50 11.26
N GLY A 224 18.01 -20.56 10.45
CA GLY A 224 18.72 -19.35 10.01
C GLY A 224 17.89 -18.51 9.05
N ASP A 225 18.14 -17.20 9.06
CA ASP A 225 17.50 -16.24 8.16
C ASP A 225 18.03 -16.38 6.73
N LEU A 226 17.11 -16.27 5.78
CA LEU A 226 17.41 -16.18 4.37
C LEU A 226 17.22 -14.72 3.93
N SER A 227 18.22 -14.10 3.34
CA SER A 227 18.11 -12.73 2.86
C SER A 227 18.52 -12.60 1.41
N ALA A 228 17.79 -11.77 0.68
CA ALA A 228 18.10 -11.40 -0.69
C ALA A 228 17.85 -9.91 -0.91
N ASP A 229 18.60 -9.31 -1.80
CA ASP A 229 18.40 -7.93 -2.22
C ASP A 229 18.04 -7.88 -3.72
N SER A 230 17.33 -6.84 -4.10
CA SER A 230 16.93 -6.61 -5.48
C SER A 230 16.96 -5.12 -5.83
N HIS A 231 17.24 -4.85 -7.09
CA HIS A 231 17.29 -3.53 -7.68
C HIS A 231 16.20 -3.41 -8.73
N ASN A 232 15.24 -2.54 -8.55
CA ASN A 232 14.11 -2.40 -9.44
C ASN A 232 14.09 -1.00 -10.06
N TYR A 233 13.96 -0.96 -11.37
CA TYR A 233 13.72 0.25 -12.14
C TYR A 233 12.27 0.22 -12.61
N SER A 234 11.54 1.30 -12.39
CA SER A 234 10.15 1.39 -12.81
C SER A 234 9.89 2.68 -13.56
N VAL A 235 9.02 2.57 -14.56
CA VAL A 235 8.59 3.69 -15.40
C VAL A 235 7.09 3.84 -15.24
N LEU A 236 6.60 5.09 -15.14
CA LEU A 236 5.19 5.42 -14.91
C LEU A 236 4.60 4.72 -13.69
N ALA A 237 5.34 4.77 -12.59
CA ALA A 237 5.00 4.07 -11.36
C ALA A 237 4.24 4.95 -10.36
N ALA A 238 3.65 4.31 -9.36
CA ALA A 238 3.01 4.92 -8.20
C ALA A 238 1.98 6.00 -8.53
N PRO A 239 0.98 5.73 -9.41
CA PRO A 239 -0.10 6.67 -9.62
C PRO A 239 -0.80 6.94 -8.28
N THR A 240 -0.95 8.21 -7.95
CA THR A 240 -1.52 8.65 -6.67
C THR A 240 -2.50 9.77 -6.90
N PHE A 241 -3.68 9.67 -6.30
CA PHE A 241 -4.67 10.73 -6.20
C PHE A 241 -4.61 11.36 -4.82
N LYS A 242 -4.86 12.65 -4.76
CA LYS A 242 -4.86 13.40 -3.51
C LYS A 242 -5.99 14.41 -3.44
N ILE A 243 -6.50 14.55 -2.23
CA ILE A 243 -7.47 15.60 -1.87
C ILE A 243 -6.90 16.28 -0.64
N GLY A 244 -6.73 17.59 -0.69
CA GLY A 244 -6.05 18.30 0.37
C GLY A 244 -6.55 19.70 0.63
N PHE A 245 -6.12 20.21 1.76
CA PHE A 245 -6.39 21.55 2.22
C PHE A 245 -5.11 22.38 2.20
N LYS A 246 -5.29 23.67 1.91
CA LYS A 246 -4.25 24.68 1.94
C LYS A 246 -4.57 25.69 3.02
N PHE A 247 -3.59 26.06 3.81
CA PHE A 247 -3.66 27.00 4.92
C PHE A 247 -2.71 28.17 4.73
#